data_0a7d6624e63cce236e39ef31112b627e
#
_entry.id   0a7d6624e63cce236e39ef31112b627e
#
_cell.length_a   1.000
_cell.length_b   1.000
_cell.length_c   1.000
_cell.angle_alpha   90.00
_cell.angle_beta   90.00
_cell.angle_gamma   90.00
#
_symmetry.space_group_name_H-M   'P 1'
#
loop_
_entity.id
_entity.type
_entity.pdbx_description
1 polymer ?
#
loop_
_entity_poly.entity_id
_entity_poly.type
_entity_poly.pdbx_seq_one_letter_code
_entity_poly.pdbx_strand_id
1 'polypeptide(L)'
;MGLAPELESIRRRLFRDIDRIAEALDGLDDEQIAWKPLATGSSLIVLITHVVGSAQNTVVQLVGDESSRDRDSEFLAPWTAQSARSEVEAAKARISAALERLDARTLDAEHAPPRVSSRPLTVPSVSTLSAGPKTSRDFLLQAIAHAAEHAGHAELTRDLVRAALPKGS
;
A
#
# COMPACT_ATOMS: atom_id res chain seq x y z
N MET A 1 1.37 26.69 1.65
CA MET A 1 2.23 26.55 0.45
C MET A 1 1.87 25.23 -0.16
N GLY A 2 1.64 25.12 -1.48
CA GLY A 2 1.30 23.84 -2.12
C GLY A 2 2.54 22.95 -2.28
N LEU A 3 2.31 21.64 -2.51
CA LEU A 3 3.39 20.70 -2.83
C LEU A 3 4.16 21.13 -4.09
N ALA A 4 5.44 20.83 -4.15
CA ALA A 4 6.21 20.95 -5.39
C ALA A 4 5.57 20.10 -6.50
N PRO A 5 5.56 20.52 -7.76
CA PRO A 5 4.84 19.83 -8.84
C PRO A 5 5.17 18.35 -9.00
N GLU A 6 6.41 17.97 -8.73
CA GLU A 6 6.84 16.57 -8.75
C GLU A 6 6.22 15.76 -7.62
N LEU A 7 6.26 16.26 -6.38
CA LEU A 7 5.65 15.59 -5.22
C LEU A 7 4.14 15.50 -5.36
N GLU A 8 3.50 16.50 -5.95
CA GLU A 8 2.08 16.45 -6.28
C GLU A 8 1.76 15.37 -7.32
N SER A 9 2.61 15.20 -8.31
CA SER A 9 2.47 14.14 -9.32
C SER A 9 2.64 12.75 -8.70
N ILE A 10 3.60 12.59 -7.80
CA ILE A 10 3.83 11.36 -7.04
C ILE A 10 2.62 11.05 -6.16
N ARG A 11 2.14 12.01 -5.38
CA ARG A 11 0.95 11.87 -4.52
C ARG A 11 -0.27 11.42 -5.31
N ARG A 12 -0.58 12.14 -6.39
CA ARG A 12 -1.72 11.84 -7.25
C ARG A 12 -1.65 10.44 -7.86
N ARG A 13 -0.46 10.03 -8.29
CA ARG A 13 -0.28 8.69 -8.86
C ARG A 13 -0.44 7.59 -7.82
N LEU A 14 0.19 7.74 -6.66
CA LEU A 14 0.10 6.79 -5.56
C LEU A 14 -1.34 6.64 -5.07
N PHE A 15 -2.04 7.75 -4.85
CA PHE A 15 -3.42 7.73 -4.36
C PHE A 15 -4.38 7.11 -5.37
N ARG A 16 -4.21 7.39 -6.65
CA ARG A 16 -5.02 6.73 -7.69
C ARG A 16 -4.94 5.21 -7.59
N ASP A 17 -3.75 4.65 -7.40
CA ASP A 17 -3.59 3.20 -7.35
C ASP A 17 -4.06 2.62 -6.00
N ILE A 18 -3.94 3.36 -4.89
CA ILE A 18 -4.57 3.01 -3.61
C ILE A 18 -6.10 3.03 -3.72
N ASP A 19 -6.67 4.06 -4.36
CA ASP A 19 -8.12 4.18 -4.55
C ASP A 19 -8.67 3.02 -5.39
N ARG A 20 -7.99 2.59 -6.44
CA ARG A 20 -8.36 1.39 -7.23
C ARG A 20 -8.44 0.13 -6.38
N ILE A 21 -7.52 -0.05 -5.42
CA ILE A 21 -7.58 -1.19 -4.50
C ILE A 21 -8.79 -1.06 -3.57
N ALA A 22 -9.08 0.15 -3.06
CA ALA A 22 -10.25 0.40 -2.23
C ALA A 22 -11.57 0.19 -2.99
N GLU A 23 -11.64 0.60 -4.25
CA GLU A 23 -12.77 0.38 -5.15
C GLU A 23 -13.01 -1.11 -5.45
N ALA A 24 -11.97 -1.94 -5.38
CA ALA A 24 -12.12 -3.39 -5.53
C ALA A 24 -12.99 -4.02 -4.42
N LEU A 25 -13.20 -3.34 -3.30
CA LEU A 25 -14.12 -3.76 -2.23
C LEU A 25 -15.59 -3.40 -2.52
N ASP A 26 -15.88 -2.62 -3.57
CA ASP A 26 -17.22 -2.09 -3.82
C ASP A 26 -18.23 -3.18 -4.12
N GLY A 27 -19.32 -3.13 -3.34
CA GLY A 27 -20.41 -4.05 -3.50
C GLY A 27 -20.14 -5.47 -3.00
N LEU A 28 -19.02 -5.71 -2.32
CA LEU A 28 -18.69 -6.97 -1.65
C LEU A 28 -19.01 -6.86 -0.15
N ASP A 29 -19.44 -7.99 0.43
CA ASP A 29 -19.60 -8.13 1.88
C ASP A 29 -18.32 -8.58 2.58
N ASP A 30 -18.36 -8.67 3.92
CA ASP A 30 -17.16 -8.98 4.72
C ASP A 30 -16.65 -10.41 4.48
N GLU A 31 -17.50 -11.38 4.13
CA GLU A 31 -17.10 -12.73 3.77
C GLU A 31 -16.37 -12.72 2.43
N GLN A 32 -16.93 -12.02 1.45
CA GLN A 32 -16.37 -11.89 0.12
C GLN A 32 -15.00 -11.19 0.11
N ILE A 33 -14.82 -10.12 0.88
CA ILE A 33 -13.53 -9.42 0.96
C ILE A 33 -12.46 -10.22 1.71
N ALA A 34 -12.85 -11.12 2.61
CA ALA A 34 -11.96 -12.02 3.33
C ALA A 34 -11.63 -13.31 2.56
N TRP A 35 -12.38 -13.61 1.50
CA TRP A 35 -12.18 -14.82 0.70
C TRP A 35 -10.83 -14.82 -0.02
N LYS A 36 -10.20 -15.99 -0.09
CA LYS A 36 -8.91 -16.20 -0.75
C LYS A 36 -9.08 -17.08 -1.98
N PRO A 37 -8.59 -16.66 -3.16
CA PRO A 37 -8.68 -17.48 -4.37
C PRO A 37 -7.86 -18.78 -4.29
N LEU A 38 -6.80 -18.78 -3.48
CA LEU A 38 -5.92 -19.92 -3.23
C LEU A 38 -5.55 -19.93 -1.74
N ALA A 39 -5.23 -21.09 -1.18
CA ALA A 39 -4.80 -21.23 0.22
C ALA A 39 -3.58 -20.35 0.55
N THR A 40 -2.68 -20.16 -0.41
CA THR A 40 -1.49 -19.29 -0.31
C THR A 40 -1.71 -17.87 -0.83
N GLY A 41 -2.92 -17.58 -1.35
CA GLY A 41 -3.26 -16.29 -1.91
C GLY A 41 -3.64 -15.25 -0.85
N SER A 42 -3.65 -13.99 -1.25
CA SER A 42 -4.13 -12.89 -0.42
C SER A 42 -5.59 -12.60 -0.72
N SER A 43 -6.37 -12.29 0.33
CA SER A 43 -7.70 -11.73 0.19
C SER A 43 -7.64 -10.24 -0.14
N LEU A 44 -8.75 -9.65 -0.59
CA LEU A 44 -8.82 -8.21 -0.86
C LEU A 44 -8.46 -7.38 0.37
N ILE A 45 -8.93 -7.79 1.55
CA ILE A 45 -8.66 -7.07 2.79
C ILE A 45 -7.16 -7.07 3.13
N VAL A 46 -6.46 -8.17 2.89
CA VAL A 46 -5.01 -8.25 3.08
C VAL A 46 -4.27 -7.39 2.06
N LEU A 47 -4.71 -7.38 0.81
CA LEU A 47 -4.07 -6.56 -0.23
C LEU A 47 -4.14 -5.07 0.12
N ILE A 48 -5.31 -4.57 0.54
CA ILE A 48 -5.47 -3.15 0.86
C ILE A 48 -4.68 -2.75 2.11
N THR A 49 -4.75 -3.52 3.18
CA THR A 49 -4.03 -3.21 4.42
C THR A 49 -2.51 -3.24 4.19
N HIS A 50 -2.03 -4.21 3.41
CA HIS A 50 -0.62 -4.33 3.05
C HIS A 50 -0.11 -3.14 2.24
N VAL A 51 -0.83 -2.74 1.20
CA VAL A 51 -0.38 -1.63 0.32
C VAL A 51 -0.42 -0.31 1.05
N VAL A 52 -1.50 -0.04 1.77
CA VAL A 52 -1.67 1.19 2.54
C VAL A 52 -0.59 1.31 3.61
N GLY A 53 -0.38 0.24 4.39
CA GLY A 53 0.67 0.19 5.41
C GLY A 53 2.08 0.34 4.80
N SER A 54 2.34 -0.28 3.64
CA SER A 54 3.62 -0.16 2.95
C SER A 54 3.89 1.25 2.44
N ALA A 55 2.92 1.86 1.77
CA ALA A 55 3.05 3.21 1.22
C ALA A 55 3.25 4.25 2.33
N GLN A 56 2.42 4.19 3.38
CA GLN A 56 2.54 5.07 4.54
C GLN A 56 3.91 4.91 5.21
N ASN A 57 4.33 3.67 5.52
CA ASN A 57 5.62 3.40 6.13
C ASN A 57 6.78 4.00 5.33
N THR A 58 6.75 3.83 4.01
CA THR A 58 7.79 4.37 3.13
C THR A 58 7.85 5.89 3.21
N VAL A 59 6.73 6.57 2.99
CA VAL A 59 6.71 8.04 2.89
C VAL A 59 7.00 8.71 4.23
N VAL A 60 6.45 8.18 5.33
CA VAL A 60 6.63 8.74 6.67
C VAL A 60 8.10 8.65 7.12
N GLN A 61 8.77 7.55 6.82
CA GLN A 61 10.19 7.41 7.17
C GLN A 61 11.12 8.31 6.34
N LEU A 62 10.73 8.71 5.11
CA LEU A 62 11.53 9.65 4.30
C LEU A 62 11.63 11.05 4.93
N VAL A 63 10.72 11.40 5.82
CA VAL A 63 10.77 12.66 6.56
C VAL A 63 11.28 12.50 8.00
N GLY A 64 11.85 11.34 8.31
CA GLY A 64 12.48 11.03 9.58
C GLY A 64 11.52 10.62 10.70
N ASP A 65 10.24 10.41 10.41
CA ASP A 65 9.28 9.96 11.40
C ASP A 65 9.40 8.45 11.64
N GLU A 66 9.15 8.02 12.87
CA GLU A 66 9.05 6.60 13.18
C GLU A 66 7.77 6.00 12.59
N SER A 67 7.89 4.80 12.06
CA SER A 67 6.74 4.03 11.60
C SER A 67 6.43 2.91 12.60
N SER A 68 5.18 2.82 12.99
CA SER A 68 4.65 1.76 13.84
C SER A 68 4.11 0.58 13.04
N ARG A 69 4.47 0.47 11.75
CA ARG A 69 3.97 -0.61 10.89
C ARG A 69 4.36 -1.97 11.46
N ASP A 70 3.36 -2.77 11.78
CA ASP A 70 3.49 -4.20 12.08
C ASP A 70 2.93 -4.99 10.89
N ARG A 71 3.83 -5.56 10.09
CA ARG A 71 3.47 -6.31 8.90
C ARG A 71 2.68 -7.57 9.23
N ASP A 72 2.96 -8.22 10.34
CA ASP A 72 2.30 -9.47 10.71
C ASP A 72 0.83 -9.22 11.08
N SER A 73 0.53 -8.08 11.68
CA SER A 73 -0.84 -7.69 12.01
C SER A 73 -1.72 -7.42 10.79
N GLU A 74 -1.12 -7.04 9.64
CA GLU A 74 -1.85 -6.81 8.38
C GLU A 74 -2.59 -8.07 7.90
N PHE A 75 -2.10 -9.26 8.26
CA PHE A 75 -2.66 -10.55 7.88
C PHE A 75 -3.68 -11.13 8.89
N LEU A 76 -3.75 -10.54 10.09
CA LEU A 76 -4.52 -11.08 11.22
C LEU A 76 -5.72 -10.22 11.61
N ALA A 77 -5.80 -8.98 11.16
CA ALA A 77 -6.84 -8.05 11.59
C ALA A 77 -8.22 -8.43 11.05
N PRO A 78 -9.26 -8.47 11.88
CA PRO A 78 -10.64 -8.67 11.45
C PRO A 78 -11.21 -7.37 10.85
N TRP A 79 -10.69 -6.98 9.70
CA TRP A 79 -11.11 -5.77 9.01
C TRP A 79 -12.44 -5.98 8.30
N THR A 80 -13.33 -5.00 8.40
CA THR A 80 -14.51 -4.87 7.55
C THR A 80 -14.21 -3.95 6.36
N ALA A 81 -15.05 -3.96 5.34
CA ALA A 81 -14.92 -3.02 4.22
C ALA A 81 -14.92 -1.56 4.70
N GLN A 82 -15.73 -1.24 5.70
CA GLN A 82 -15.81 0.11 6.27
C GLN A 82 -14.51 0.50 7.00
N SER A 83 -13.99 -0.36 7.87
CA SER A 83 -12.74 -0.07 8.60
C SER A 83 -11.55 0.06 7.67
N ALA A 84 -11.48 -0.76 6.61
CA ALA A 84 -10.43 -0.66 5.59
C ALA A 84 -10.47 0.68 4.85
N ARG A 85 -11.65 1.16 4.46
CA ARG A 85 -11.81 2.47 3.83
C ARG A 85 -11.40 3.62 4.76
N SER A 86 -11.78 3.54 6.03
CA SER A 86 -11.40 4.54 7.02
C SER A 86 -9.88 4.60 7.19
N GLU A 87 -9.20 3.44 7.19
CA GLU A 87 -7.74 3.39 7.27
C GLU A 87 -7.07 3.91 5.99
N VAL A 88 -7.63 3.65 4.81
CA VAL A 88 -7.16 4.25 3.54
C VAL A 88 -7.14 5.77 3.63
N GLU A 89 -8.23 6.39 4.06
CA GLU A 89 -8.31 7.84 4.16
C GLU A 89 -7.35 8.40 5.24
N ALA A 90 -7.25 7.73 6.39
CA ALA A 90 -6.30 8.11 7.42
C ALA A 90 -4.83 8.01 6.92
N ALA A 91 -4.49 6.96 6.20
CA ALA A 91 -3.16 6.78 5.63
C ALA A 91 -2.86 7.83 4.53
N LYS A 92 -3.81 8.12 3.64
CA LYS A 92 -3.68 9.19 2.62
C LYS A 92 -3.43 10.55 3.27
N ALA A 93 -4.11 10.85 4.37
CA ALA A 93 -3.87 12.07 5.14
C ALA A 93 -2.44 12.12 5.73
N ARG A 94 -1.97 11.01 6.34
CA ARG A 94 -0.61 10.90 6.89
C ARG A 94 0.46 11.00 5.79
N ILE A 95 0.24 10.34 4.65
CA ILE A 95 1.12 10.43 3.47
C ILE A 95 1.19 11.88 2.96
N SER A 96 0.05 12.56 2.82
CA SER A 96 0.01 13.96 2.38
C SER A 96 0.81 14.86 3.29
N ALA A 97 0.59 14.75 4.61
CA ALA A 97 1.30 15.54 5.61
C ALA A 97 2.83 15.28 5.58
N ALA A 98 3.25 14.04 5.35
CA ALA A 98 4.67 13.72 5.21
C ALA A 98 5.26 14.30 3.92
N LEU A 99 4.57 14.17 2.79
CA LEU A 99 5.02 14.74 1.51
C LEU A 99 5.14 16.28 1.56
N GLU A 100 4.29 16.98 2.33
CA GLU A 100 4.37 18.43 2.53
C GLU A 100 5.64 18.86 3.28
N ARG A 101 6.23 17.96 4.05
CA ARG A 101 7.49 18.18 4.78
C ARG A 101 8.73 17.79 3.98
N LEU A 102 8.56 17.02 2.91
CA LEU A 102 9.67 16.56 2.08
C LEU A 102 10.15 17.67 1.15
N ASP A 103 11.43 17.98 1.20
CA ASP A 103 12.05 18.95 0.29
C ASP A 103 12.31 18.28 -1.08
N ALA A 104 11.62 18.73 -2.13
CA ALA A 104 11.79 18.21 -3.48
C ALA A 104 13.26 18.31 -4.00
N ARG A 105 14.07 19.24 -3.46
CA ARG A 105 15.47 19.40 -3.81
C ARG A 105 16.36 18.29 -3.25
N THR A 106 15.89 17.54 -2.26
CA THR A 106 16.62 16.44 -1.63
C THR A 106 16.18 15.06 -2.11
N LEU A 107 15.32 14.99 -3.13
CA LEU A 107 14.82 13.70 -3.64
C LEU A 107 15.92 12.77 -4.16
N ASP A 108 17.03 13.32 -4.66
CA ASP A 108 18.16 12.55 -5.17
C ASP A 108 19.22 12.27 -4.09
N ALA A 109 19.00 12.71 -2.85
CA ALA A 109 19.87 12.35 -1.73
C ALA A 109 19.68 10.86 -1.37
N GLU A 110 20.79 10.20 -1.05
CA GLU A 110 20.76 8.82 -0.56
C GLU A 110 19.98 8.71 0.76
N HIS A 111 19.17 7.70 0.85
CA HIS A 111 18.34 7.43 2.02
C HIS A 111 18.48 5.98 2.49
N ALA A 112 18.49 5.77 3.79
CA ALA A 112 18.41 4.44 4.35
C ALA A 112 17.05 3.78 4.02
N PRO A 113 17.02 2.47 3.75
CA PRO A 113 15.75 1.79 3.46
C PRO A 113 14.79 1.92 4.64
N PRO A 114 13.49 2.12 4.36
CA PRO A 114 12.45 2.16 5.38
C PRO A 114 12.48 0.90 6.26
N ARG A 115 12.45 1.10 7.56
CA ARG A 115 12.42 -0.01 8.53
C ARG A 115 11.03 -0.61 8.55
N VAL A 116 10.96 -1.93 8.61
CA VAL A 116 9.73 -2.68 8.78
C VAL A 116 9.93 -3.62 9.96
N SER A 117 9.04 -3.56 10.93
CA SER A 117 8.97 -4.57 12.00
C SER A 117 8.35 -5.83 11.41
N SER A 118 9.19 -6.79 11.02
CA SER A 118 8.71 -8.07 10.50
C SER A 118 9.69 -9.19 10.83
N ARG A 119 9.15 -10.37 11.13
CA ARG A 119 9.92 -11.61 11.10
C ARG A 119 10.45 -11.84 9.69
N PRO A 120 11.63 -12.43 9.53
CA PRO A 120 12.10 -12.84 8.23
C PRO A 120 11.07 -13.77 7.59
N LEU A 121 10.42 -13.36 6.51
CA LEU A 121 9.58 -14.26 5.74
C LEU A 121 10.50 -15.29 5.08
N THR A 122 10.14 -16.56 5.21
CA THR A 122 10.83 -17.69 4.57
C THR A 122 10.65 -17.71 3.04
N VAL A 123 9.89 -16.78 2.49
CA VAL A 123 9.73 -16.62 1.06
C VAL A 123 10.72 -15.58 0.56
N PRO A 124 11.63 -15.91 -0.38
CA PRO A 124 12.50 -14.93 -0.99
C PRO A 124 11.65 -13.84 -1.65
N SER A 125 11.75 -12.63 -1.13
CA SER A 125 11.19 -11.47 -1.83
C SER A 125 11.92 -11.32 -3.16
N VAL A 126 11.22 -11.34 -4.27
CA VAL A 126 11.78 -11.09 -5.61
C VAL A 126 12.28 -9.65 -5.76
N SER A 127 12.17 -8.85 -4.72
CA SER A 127 12.59 -7.44 -4.64
C SER A 127 14.10 -7.25 -4.46
N THR A 128 14.92 -8.06 -5.11
CA THR A 128 16.37 -7.82 -5.18
C THR A 128 16.77 -6.95 -6.38
N LEU A 129 15.89 -6.09 -6.83
CA LEU A 129 16.23 -5.12 -7.85
C LEU A 129 17.05 -3.99 -7.22
N SER A 130 18.34 -4.03 -7.49
CA SER A 130 19.35 -3.04 -7.21
C SER A 130 19.99 -3.09 -5.81
N ALA A 131 21.22 -3.59 -5.78
CA ALA A 131 22.14 -3.62 -4.63
C ALA A 131 22.89 -2.29 -4.40
N GLY A 132 22.37 -1.16 -4.89
CA GLY A 132 22.98 0.16 -4.73
C GLY A 132 22.28 1.01 -3.67
N PRO A 133 22.88 2.12 -3.25
CA PRO A 133 22.21 3.12 -2.44
C PRO A 133 20.96 3.62 -3.17
N LYS A 134 19.87 3.76 -2.43
CA LYS A 134 18.58 4.24 -2.95
C LYS A 134 18.34 5.67 -2.50
N THR A 135 17.81 6.47 -3.42
CA THR A 135 17.41 7.85 -3.12
C THR A 135 15.96 7.90 -2.58
N SER A 136 15.58 9.02 -1.99
CA SER A 136 14.17 9.26 -1.62
C SER A 136 13.25 9.10 -2.83
N ARG A 137 13.70 9.53 -4.01
CA ARG A 137 12.99 9.36 -5.28
C ARG A 137 12.74 7.89 -5.61
N ASP A 138 13.78 7.05 -5.46
CA ASP A 138 13.65 5.60 -5.72
C ASP A 138 12.61 4.95 -4.82
N PHE A 139 12.57 5.32 -3.54
CA PHE A 139 11.57 4.81 -2.60
C PHE A 139 10.15 5.26 -2.96
N LEU A 140 9.96 6.51 -3.37
CA LEU A 140 8.66 7.02 -3.81
C LEU A 140 8.18 6.33 -5.09
N LEU A 141 9.06 6.16 -6.07
CA LEU A 141 8.75 5.43 -7.31
C LEU A 141 8.46 3.95 -7.03
N GLN A 142 9.19 3.33 -6.11
CA GLN A 142 8.92 1.95 -5.67
C GLN A 142 7.55 1.84 -4.98
N ALA A 143 7.16 2.81 -4.15
CA ALA A 143 5.84 2.82 -3.53
C ALA A 143 4.71 2.91 -4.57
N ILE A 144 4.88 3.74 -5.61
CA ILE A 144 3.94 3.82 -6.74
C ILE A 144 3.85 2.49 -7.50
N ALA A 145 5.01 1.91 -7.88
CA ALA A 145 5.04 0.64 -8.61
C ALA A 145 4.37 -0.48 -7.81
N HIS A 146 4.68 -0.59 -6.53
CA HIS A 146 4.08 -1.57 -5.61
C HIS A 146 2.56 -1.40 -5.49
N ALA A 147 2.07 -0.17 -5.36
CA ALA A 147 0.63 0.09 -5.32
C ALA A 147 -0.05 -0.28 -6.64
N ALA A 148 0.57 0.03 -7.78
CA ALA A 148 0.04 -0.30 -9.11
C ALA A 148 -0.05 -1.80 -9.37
N GLU A 149 0.97 -2.57 -8.97
CA GLU A 149 0.98 -4.05 -9.04
C GLU A 149 -0.17 -4.65 -8.23
N HIS A 150 -0.34 -4.19 -7.00
CA HIS A 150 -1.41 -4.66 -6.13
C HIS A 150 -2.79 -4.18 -6.54
N ALA A 151 -2.92 -3.03 -7.21
CA ALA A 151 -4.20 -2.60 -7.79
C ALA A 151 -4.69 -3.59 -8.85
N GLY A 152 -3.82 -4.01 -9.77
CA GLY A 152 -4.17 -5.06 -10.74
C GLY A 152 -4.49 -6.40 -10.07
N HIS A 153 -3.74 -6.77 -9.02
CA HIS A 153 -4.01 -7.97 -8.24
C HIS A 153 -5.37 -7.90 -7.52
N ALA A 154 -5.72 -6.77 -6.94
CA ALA A 154 -7.01 -6.57 -6.27
C ALA A 154 -8.20 -6.63 -7.26
N GLU A 155 -8.06 -6.01 -8.42
CA GLU A 155 -9.08 -6.08 -9.48
C GLU A 155 -9.32 -7.52 -9.94
N LEU A 156 -8.25 -8.29 -10.19
CA LEU A 156 -8.38 -9.71 -10.54
C LEU A 156 -9.00 -10.53 -9.39
N THR A 157 -8.57 -10.29 -8.14
CA THR A 157 -9.11 -10.99 -6.97
C THR A 157 -10.61 -10.69 -6.81
N ARG A 158 -11.03 -9.43 -6.98
CA ARG A 158 -12.46 -9.05 -6.97
C ARG A 158 -13.26 -9.84 -8.01
N ASP A 159 -12.75 -9.96 -9.22
CA ASP A 159 -13.45 -10.67 -10.30
C ASP A 159 -13.55 -12.17 -10.00
N LEU A 160 -12.52 -12.76 -9.40
CA LEU A 160 -12.55 -14.15 -8.92
C LEU A 160 -13.54 -14.34 -7.76
N VAL A 161 -13.60 -13.40 -6.80
CA VAL A 161 -14.60 -13.42 -5.71
C VAL A 161 -16.02 -13.42 -6.28
N ARG A 162 -16.31 -12.52 -7.21
CA ARG A 162 -17.63 -12.41 -7.84
C ARG A 162 -18.03 -13.67 -8.61
N ALA A 163 -17.05 -14.32 -9.22
CA ALA A 163 -17.29 -15.58 -9.94
C ALA A 163 -17.49 -16.77 -9.00
N ALA A 164 -16.75 -16.83 -7.89
CA ALA A 164 -16.81 -17.93 -6.93
C ALA A 164 -17.96 -17.82 -5.92
N LEU A 165 -18.30 -16.59 -5.50
CA LEU A 165 -19.30 -16.26 -4.51
C LEU A 165 -20.32 -15.27 -5.09
N PRO A 166 -21.15 -15.67 -6.07
CA PRO A 166 -22.17 -14.78 -6.62
C PRO A 166 -23.16 -14.39 -5.51
N LYS A 167 -23.57 -13.11 -5.49
CA LYS A 167 -24.64 -12.69 -4.58
C LYS A 167 -25.87 -13.54 -4.87
N GLY A 168 -26.44 -14.15 -3.83
CA GLY A 168 -27.68 -14.91 -3.94
C GLY A 168 -28.75 -14.04 -4.61
N SER A 169 -29.43 -14.63 -5.59
CA SER A 169 -30.53 -14.05 -6.35
C SER A 169 -31.70 -13.77 -5.43
#